data_310a2806ef844cf4651b7426e4ea534f
#
_entry.id   310a2806ef844cf4651b7426e4ea534f
#
_cell.length_a   1.000
_cell.length_b   1.000
_cell.length_c   1.000
_cell.angle_alpha   90.00
_cell.angle_beta   90.00
_cell.angle_gamma   90.00
#
_symmetry.space_group_name_H-M   'P 1'
#
loop_
_entity.id
_entity.type
_entity.pdbx_description
1 polymer ?
#
loop_
_entity_poly.entity_id
_entity_poly.type
_entity_poly.pdbx_seq_one_letter_code
_entity_poly.pdbx_strand_id
1 'polypeptide(L)'
;MSVVRYKSPPPRENTMPLPANRYRPGAQQRGEDTRRRILETALALFAAEGFDSASTRAIAEQAGVNLPAIQYYFGSKEGLYHAAIAHIGEQATQAIAPIAARVHDALDSGAPSRAQLVNLLCELVDTLVTLFLDDSLPERESRSLFVSRVEVEHTAALDPLNEIMRQLVMVPSSALIGRLVDRPAEDEQVVLRTLMILGQAKIFCSRSVIRALKWNTIGETRVHAVKALVNQHTRAICRSLRSAVPESVVR
;
A
#
# COMPACT_ATOMS: atom_id res chain seq x y z
N MET A 1 -63.49 21.81 60.83
CA MET A 1 -62.97 21.44 59.51
C MET A 1 -61.46 21.27 59.62
N SER A 2 -61.04 19.99 59.79
CA SER A 2 -59.62 19.65 59.93
C SER A 2 -58.98 19.35 58.57
N VAL A 3 -57.97 20.06 58.24
CA VAL A 3 -57.19 19.87 56.98
C VAL A 3 -56.12 18.83 57.27
N VAL A 4 -56.27 17.67 56.66
CA VAL A 4 -55.26 16.59 56.69
C VAL A 4 -54.13 16.96 55.67
N ARG A 5 -52.96 17.20 56.20
CA ARG A 5 -51.76 17.42 55.36
C ARG A 5 -51.19 16.07 54.91
N TYR A 6 -51.22 15.81 53.64
CA TYR A 6 -50.57 14.66 53.00
C TYR A 6 -49.04 14.90 52.91
N LYS A 7 -48.28 14.00 53.57
CA LYS A 7 -46.81 14.05 53.60
C LYS A 7 -46.29 13.14 52.49
N SER A 8 -45.70 13.72 51.45
CA SER A 8 -45.08 12.96 50.36
C SER A 8 -43.86 12.16 50.86
N PRO A 9 -43.66 10.92 50.39
CA PRO A 9 -42.49 10.11 50.75
C PRO A 9 -41.23 10.68 50.08
N PRO A 10 -40.01 10.47 50.68
CA PRO A 10 -38.76 10.96 50.10
C PRO A 10 -38.40 10.19 48.80
N PRO A 11 -37.66 10.81 47.87
CA PRO A 11 -37.21 10.15 46.67
C PRO A 11 -36.23 9.03 47.01
N ARG A 12 -36.47 7.85 46.42
CA ARG A 12 -35.52 6.73 46.50
C ARG A 12 -34.34 7.05 45.55
N GLU A 13 -33.19 7.36 46.13
CA GLU A 13 -31.91 7.33 45.40
C GLU A 13 -31.59 5.88 45.03
N ASN A 14 -31.93 5.50 43.82
CA ASN A 14 -31.47 4.26 43.23
C ASN A 14 -30.35 4.59 42.23
N THR A 15 -29.20 5.05 42.73
CA THR A 15 -27.96 5.16 41.98
C THR A 15 -27.32 3.77 41.91
N MET A 16 -27.78 2.99 40.95
CA MET A 16 -26.97 1.85 40.47
C MET A 16 -25.78 2.42 39.69
N PRO A 17 -24.52 2.18 40.12
CA PRO A 17 -23.37 2.62 39.35
C PRO A 17 -23.36 1.87 38.02
N LEU A 18 -23.41 2.60 36.93
CA LEU A 18 -23.09 2.05 35.61
C LEU A 18 -21.72 1.36 35.70
N PRO A 19 -21.56 0.13 35.19
CA PRO A 19 -20.26 -0.52 35.19
C PRO A 19 -19.27 0.35 34.44
N ALA A 20 -18.27 0.85 35.16
CA ALA A 20 -17.16 1.59 34.58
C ALA A 20 -16.55 0.68 33.50
N ASN A 21 -16.72 1.08 32.26
CA ASN A 21 -16.04 0.48 31.13
C ASN A 21 -14.52 0.62 31.40
N ARG A 22 -13.92 -0.44 31.97
CA ARG A 22 -12.49 -0.50 32.25
C ARG A 22 -11.77 -0.58 30.91
N TYR A 23 -11.53 0.57 30.32
CA TYR A 23 -10.59 0.72 29.22
C TYR A 23 -9.24 0.11 29.66
N ARG A 24 -8.93 -1.10 29.12
CA ARG A 24 -7.64 -1.78 29.31
C ARG A 24 -6.82 -1.57 28.04
N PRO A 25 -5.88 -0.61 28.00
CA PRO A 25 -5.05 -0.36 26.82
C PRO A 25 -4.38 -1.62 26.27
N GLY A 26 -3.97 -2.54 27.16
CA GLY A 26 -3.36 -3.82 26.76
C GLY A 26 -4.30 -4.86 26.15
N ALA A 27 -5.63 -4.68 26.20
CA ALA A 27 -6.57 -5.61 25.56
C ALA A 27 -6.77 -5.26 24.09
N GLN A 28 -6.85 -3.97 23.77
CA GLN A 28 -6.96 -3.48 22.39
C GLN A 28 -5.67 -3.79 21.62
N GLN A 29 -4.50 -3.51 22.19
CA GLN A 29 -3.21 -3.82 21.58
C GLN A 29 -3.07 -5.32 21.25
N ARG A 30 -3.44 -6.20 22.18
CA ARG A 30 -3.43 -7.65 21.94
C ARG A 30 -4.40 -8.08 20.83
N GLY A 31 -5.54 -7.39 20.70
CA GLY A 31 -6.50 -7.63 19.62
C GLY A 31 -5.92 -7.26 18.26
N GLU A 32 -5.28 -6.10 18.17
CA GLU A 32 -4.60 -5.62 16.96
C GLU A 32 -3.41 -6.51 16.57
N ASP A 33 -2.60 -6.94 17.53
CA ASP A 33 -1.50 -7.86 17.30
C ASP A 33 -1.99 -9.23 16.79
N THR A 34 -3.11 -9.72 17.33
CA THR A 34 -3.73 -10.97 16.87
C THR A 34 -4.27 -10.81 15.44
N ARG A 35 -4.98 -9.72 15.16
CA ARG A 35 -5.49 -9.40 13.82
C ARG A 35 -4.38 -9.34 12.79
N ARG A 36 -3.30 -8.63 13.10
CA ARG A 36 -2.11 -8.52 12.24
C ARG A 36 -1.49 -9.87 11.97
N ARG A 37 -1.24 -10.69 12.99
CA ARG A 37 -0.66 -12.03 12.83
C ARG A 37 -1.51 -12.95 11.95
N ILE A 38 -2.84 -12.89 12.04
CA ILE A 38 -3.74 -13.62 11.14
C ILE A 38 -3.57 -13.13 9.70
N LEU A 39 -3.50 -11.81 9.48
CA LEU A 39 -3.31 -11.22 8.15
C LEU A 39 -1.99 -11.64 7.51
N GLU A 40 -0.89 -11.56 8.27
CA GLU A 40 0.45 -11.97 7.82
C GLU A 40 0.48 -13.44 7.40
N THR A 41 -0.11 -14.31 8.24
CA THR A 41 -0.22 -15.74 7.94
C THR A 41 -1.11 -16.01 6.72
N ALA A 42 -2.24 -15.32 6.62
CA ALA A 42 -3.16 -15.46 5.49
C ALA A 42 -2.50 -15.02 4.18
N LEU A 43 -1.78 -13.90 4.19
CA LEU A 43 -1.03 -13.40 3.05
C LEU A 43 -0.03 -14.45 2.55
N ALA A 44 0.73 -15.07 3.44
CA ALA A 44 1.70 -16.10 3.09
C ALA A 44 1.03 -17.35 2.48
N LEU A 45 -0.07 -17.83 3.07
CA LEU A 45 -0.80 -18.99 2.57
C LEU A 45 -1.53 -18.71 1.26
N PHE A 46 -2.20 -17.58 1.12
CA PHE A 46 -2.82 -17.19 -0.15
C PHE A 46 -1.79 -17.00 -1.26
N ALA A 47 -0.62 -16.46 -0.93
CA ALA A 47 0.50 -16.35 -1.87
C ALA A 47 0.99 -17.72 -2.34
N ALA A 48 1.14 -18.68 -1.43
CA ALA A 48 1.68 -20.01 -1.74
C ALA A 48 0.66 -20.91 -2.44
N GLU A 49 -0.58 -20.96 -1.96
CA GLU A 49 -1.58 -21.95 -2.35
C GLU A 49 -2.67 -21.39 -3.28
N GLY A 50 -2.87 -20.07 -3.30
CA GLY A 50 -3.99 -19.39 -3.96
C GLY A 50 -5.23 -19.31 -3.07
N PHE A 51 -6.22 -18.52 -3.53
CA PHE A 51 -7.45 -18.34 -2.76
C PHE A 51 -8.18 -19.66 -2.52
N ASP A 52 -8.43 -20.46 -3.56
CA ASP A 52 -9.26 -21.66 -3.47
C ASP A 52 -8.69 -22.72 -2.51
N SER A 53 -7.38 -22.97 -2.59
CA SER A 53 -6.71 -24.05 -1.86
C SER A 53 -6.41 -23.69 -0.40
N ALA A 54 -6.10 -22.43 -0.10
CA ALA A 54 -5.81 -22.00 1.27
C ALA A 54 -7.04 -22.15 2.18
N SER A 55 -6.91 -22.87 3.29
CA SER A 55 -8.02 -23.06 4.22
C SER A 55 -7.92 -22.15 5.45
N THR A 56 -9.08 -21.61 5.90
CA THR A 56 -9.14 -20.81 7.14
C THR A 56 -8.69 -21.60 8.36
N ARG A 57 -8.80 -22.92 8.33
CA ARG A 57 -8.31 -23.80 9.40
C ARG A 57 -6.79 -23.84 9.44
N ALA A 58 -6.14 -23.98 8.28
CA ALA A 58 -4.68 -23.92 8.19
C ALA A 58 -4.13 -22.55 8.59
N ILE A 59 -4.82 -21.47 8.17
CA ILE A 59 -4.48 -20.10 8.57
C ILE A 59 -4.57 -19.94 10.10
N ALA A 60 -5.65 -20.42 10.73
CA ALA A 60 -5.83 -20.33 12.17
C ALA A 60 -4.74 -21.10 12.93
N GLU A 61 -4.44 -22.32 12.48
CA GLU A 61 -3.40 -23.18 13.07
C GLU A 61 -2.01 -22.53 13.00
N GLN A 62 -1.62 -22.04 11.81
CA GLN A 62 -0.32 -21.38 11.62
C GLN A 62 -0.22 -20.03 12.34
N ALA A 63 -1.34 -19.27 12.42
CA ALA A 63 -1.40 -18.02 13.18
C ALA A 63 -1.43 -18.24 14.70
N GLY A 64 -1.56 -19.50 15.18
CA GLY A 64 -1.67 -19.80 16.61
C GLY A 64 -2.94 -19.22 17.24
N VAL A 65 -4.07 -19.26 16.51
CA VAL A 65 -5.37 -18.81 16.97
C VAL A 65 -6.43 -19.90 16.79
N ASN A 66 -7.58 -19.77 17.46
CA ASN A 66 -8.71 -20.65 17.17
C ASN A 66 -9.47 -20.19 15.92
N LEU A 67 -10.13 -21.11 15.22
CA LEU A 67 -10.91 -20.81 14.01
C LEU A 67 -11.99 -19.71 14.23
N PRO A 68 -12.72 -19.65 15.36
CA PRO A 68 -13.64 -18.55 15.64
C PRO A 68 -13.00 -17.16 15.63
N ALA A 69 -11.70 -17.02 15.90
CA ALA A 69 -11.03 -15.73 15.82
C ALA A 69 -11.02 -15.18 14.40
N ILE A 70 -10.82 -16.03 13.38
CA ILE A 70 -10.89 -15.60 11.98
C ILE A 70 -12.28 -15.07 11.65
N GLN A 71 -13.32 -15.80 12.07
CA GLN A 71 -14.71 -15.36 11.91
C GLN A 71 -14.99 -14.03 12.62
N TYR A 72 -14.45 -13.87 13.82
CA TYR A 72 -14.62 -12.65 14.62
C TYR A 72 -13.97 -11.42 13.96
N TYR A 73 -12.73 -11.55 13.47
CA TYR A 73 -11.98 -10.42 12.90
C TYR A 73 -12.30 -10.12 11.44
N PHE A 74 -12.67 -11.12 10.65
CA PHE A 74 -12.75 -10.99 9.18
C PHE A 74 -14.08 -11.49 8.58
N GLY A 75 -14.94 -12.15 9.36
CA GLY A 75 -16.25 -12.62 8.94
C GLY A 75 -16.21 -13.89 8.07
N SER A 76 -15.37 -13.91 7.03
CA SER A 76 -15.26 -15.05 6.10
C SER A 76 -13.83 -15.17 5.52
N LYS A 77 -13.59 -16.20 4.71
CA LYS A 77 -12.35 -16.37 3.95
C LYS A 77 -12.17 -15.23 2.93
N GLU A 78 -13.24 -14.85 2.26
CA GLU A 78 -13.28 -13.71 1.33
C GLU A 78 -12.97 -12.40 2.06
N GLY A 79 -13.57 -12.18 3.24
CA GLY A 79 -13.30 -11.02 4.09
C GLY A 79 -11.84 -10.94 4.52
N LEU A 80 -11.23 -12.09 4.86
CA LEU A 80 -9.81 -12.17 5.18
C LEU A 80 -8.93 -11.89 3.96
N TYR A 81 -9.32 -12.38 2.76
CA TYR A 81 -8.61 -12.13 1.51
C TYR A 81 -8.62 -10.65 1.13
N HIS A 82 -9.78 -10.00 1.18
CA HIS A 82 -9.90 -8.56 0.95
C HIS A 82 -9.14 -7.74 1.99
N ALA A 83 -9.15 -8.18 3.26
CA ALA A 83 -8.35 -7.52 4.30
C ALA A 83 -6.84 -7.64 4.06
N ALA A 84 -6.36 -8.75 3.47
CA ALA A 84 -4.96 -8.90 3.08
C ALA A 84 -4.58 -7.94 1.95
N ILE A 85 -5.45 -7.75 0.97
CA ILE A 85 -5.24 -6.76 -0.11
C ILE A 85 -5.24 -5.33 0.46
N ALA A 86 -6.20 -5.01 1.32
CA ALA A 86 -6.27 -3.70 1.97
C ALA A 86 -5.01 -3.41 2.81
N HIS A 87 -4.49 -4.40 3.52
CA HIS A 87 -3.25 -4.28 4.29
C HIS A 87 -2.03 -3.93 3.40
N ILE A 88 -1.93 -4.55 2.22
CA ILE A 88 -0.90 -4.18 1.23
C ILE A 88 -1.08 -2.73 0.77
N GLY A 89 -2.33 -2.31 0.51
CA GLY A 89 -2.66 -0.95 0.13
C GLY A 89 -2.32 0.08 1.21
N GLU A 90 -2.56 -0.24 2.48
CA GLU A 90 -2.19 0.60 3.62
C GLU A 90 -0.67 0.78 3.71
N GLN A 91 0.10 -0.30 3.58
CA GLN A 91 1.57 -0.25 3.58
C GLN A 91 2.10 0.60 2.41
N ALA A 92 1.54 0.41 1.20
CA ALA A 92 1.89 1.21 0.03
C ALA A 92 1.57 2.69 0.25
N THR A 93 0.40 2.99 0.80
CA THR A 93 -0.03 4.36 1.11
C THR A 93 0.92 5.01 2.12
N GLN A 94 1.24 4.34 3.22
CA GLN A 94 2.17 4.86 4.23
C GLN A 94 3.55 5.19 3.65
N ALA A 95 4.04 4.36 2.73
CA ALA A 95 5.34 4.59 2.11
C ALA A 95 5.32 5.73 1.07
N ILE A 96 4.26 5.82 0.25
CA ILE A 96 4.26 6.66 -0.95
C ILE A 96 3.57 8.01 -0.73
N ALA A 97 2.55 8.10 0.14
CA ALA A 97 1.78 9.33 0.32
C ALA A 97 2.65 10.56 0.67
N PRO A 98 3.73 10.45 1.48
CA PRO A 98 4.57 11.61 1.77
C PRO A 98 5.24 12.22 0.54
N ILE A 99 5.75 11.40 -0.36
CA ILE A 99 6.35 11.91 -1.60
C ILE A 99 5.30 12.38 -2.60
N ALA A 100 4.16 11.70 -2.70
CA ALA A 100 3.06 12.13 -3.56
C ALA A 100 2.52 13.51 -3.15
N ALA A 101 2.37 13.78 -1.84
CA ALA A 101 1.99 15.08 -1.32
C ALA A 101 3.01 16.16 -1.70
N ARG A 102 4.32 15.90 -1.55
CA ARG A 102 5.37 16.83 -1.96
C ARG A 102 5.36 17.14 -3.46
N VAL A 103 5.04 16.15 -4.29
CA VAL A 103 4.85 16.37 -5.74
C VAL A 103 3.68 17.32 -5.99
N HIS A 104 2.55 17.08 -5.33
CA HIS A 104 1.36 17.92 -5.42
C HIS A 104 1.66 19.36 -5.01
N ASP A 105 2.22 19.57 -3.83
CA ASP A 105 2.60 20.88 -3.30
C ASP A 105 3.55 21.63 -4.25
N ALA A 106 4.54 20.93 -4.83
CA ALA A 106 5.48 21.54 -5.77
C ALA A 106 4.81 21.97 -7.09
N LEU A 107 3.84 21.19 -7.58
CA LEU A 107 3.12 21.51 -8.82
C LEU A 107 2.11 22.65 -8.61
N ASP A 108 1.51 22.76 -7.42
CA ASP A 108 0.53 23.79 -7.07
C ASP A 108 1.18 25.11 -6.68
N SER A 109 2.37 25.10 -6.07
CA SER A 109 3.06 26.29 -5.58
C SER A 109 3.63 27.21 -6.68
N GLY A 110 3.49 26.85 -7.97
CA GLY A 110 3.90 27.71 -9.07
C GLY A 110 4.70 26.99 -10.16
N ALA A 111 5.89 27.46 -10.48
CA ALA A 111 6.73 26.94 -11.56
C ALA A 111 7.98 26.22 -10.99
N PRO A 112 7.89 24.96 -10.61
CA PRO A 112 9.07 24.20 -10.15
C PRO A 112 10.10 24.14 -11.26
N SER A 113 11.36 24.32 -10.88
CA SER A 113 12.46 24.19 -11.84
C SER A 113 12.54 22.76 -12.38
N ARG A 114 13.09 22.62 -13.58
CA ARG A 114 13.32 21.29 -14.19
C ARG A 114 14.10 20.34 -13.25
N ALA A 115 15.06 20.86 -12.51
CA ALA A 115 15.84 20.08 -11.55
C ALA A 115 14.97 19.57 -10.40
N GLN A 116 14.06 20.38 -9.89
CA GLN A 116 13.09 19.97 -8.85
C GLN A 116 12.15 18.88 -9.37
N LEU A 117 11.59 19.02 -10.58
CA LEU A 117 10.72 18.00 -11.19
C LEU A 117 11.44 16.65 -11.32
N VAL A 118 12.69 16.66 -11.82
CA VAL A 118 13.49 15.44 -11.97
C VAL A 118 13.85 14.84 -10.61
N ASN A 119 14.16 15.65 -9.62
CA ASN A 119 14.48 15.15 -8.27
C ASN A 119 13.24 14.49 -7.62
N LEU A 120 12.07 15.12 -7.69
CA LEU A 120 10.84 14.55 -7.17
C LEU A 120 10.47 13.22 -7.85
N LEU A 121 10.65 13.14 -9.18
CA LEU A 121 10.43 11.89 -9.90
C LEU A 121 11.41 10.79 -9.45
N CYS A 122 12.69 11.12 -9.28
CA CYS A 122 13.69 10.19 -8.76
C CYS A 122 13.35 9.71 -7.34
N GLU A 123 12.94 10.61 -6.45
CA GLU A 123 12.55 10.25 -5.08
C GLU A 123 11.30 9.35 -5.05
N LEU A 124 10.33 9.59 -5.93
CA LEU A 124 9.15 8.73 -6.04
C LEU A 124 9.56 7.31 -6.50
N VAL A 125 10.42 7.22 -7.52
CA VAL A 125 10.93 5.93 -8.00
C VAL A 125 11.79 5.23 -6.93
N ASP A 126 12.60 5.97 -6.17
CA ASP A 126 13.37 5.43 -5.03
C ASP A 126 12.47 4.85 -3.95
N THR A 127 11.34 5.50 -3.67
CA THR A 127 10.34 5.01 -2.73
C THR A 127 9.75 3.69 -3.21
N LEU A 128 9.45 3.57 -4.51
CA LEU A 128 8.98 2.31 -5.09
C LEU A 128 10.04 1.21 -5.03
N VAL A 129 11.30 1.51 -5.34
CA VAL A 129 12.39 0.53 -5.21
C VAL A 129 12.50 0.05 -3.77
N THR A 130 12.40 0.94 -2.78
CA THR A 130 12.38 0.56 -1.36
C THR A 130 11.20 -0.35 -1.06
N LEU A 131 9.99 0.04 -1.44
CA LEU A 131 8.78 -0.73 -1.20
C LEU A 131 8.86 -2.16 -1.77
N PHE A 132 9.53 -2.34 -2.91
CA PHE A 132 9.63 -3.62 -3.58
C PHE A 132 10.80 -4.48 -3.12
N LEU A 133 11.89 -3.88 -2.63
CA LEU A 133 13.13 -4.58 -2.30
C LEU A 133 13.47 -4.59 -0.81
N ASP A 134 12.78 -3.85 0.03
CA ASP A 134 13.11 -3.79 1.46
C ASP A 134 12.76 -5.11 2.17
N ASP A 135 13.81 -5.86 2.53
CA ASP A 135 13.71 -7.11 3.29
C ASP A 135 13.41 -6.89 4.78
N SER A 136 13.47 -5.65 5.27
CA SER A 136 13.06 -5.33 6.65
C SER A 136 11.54 -5.46 6.84
N LEU A 137 10.78 -5.44 5.75
CA LEU A 137 9.35 -5.73 5.75
C LEU A 137 9.15 -7.26 5.76
N PRO A 138 8.67 -7.86 6.87
CA PRO A 138 8.64 -9.30 7.07
C PRO A 138 7.85 -10.09 6.02
N GLU A 139 7.02 -9.40 5.24
CA GLU A 139 6.10 -10.01 4.28
C GLU A 139 6.46 -9.73 2.82
N ARG A 140 7.61 -9.14 2.54
CA ARG A 140 7.95 -8.69 1.17
C ARG A 140 7.75 -9.79 0.11
N GLU A 141 8.27 -10.98 0.38
CA GLU A 141 8.20 -12.09 -0.57
C GLU A 141 6.76 -12.59 -0.74
N SER A 142 6.04 -12.77 0.35
CA SER A 142 4.63 -13.19 0.35
C SER A 142 3.74 -12.14 -0.32
N ARG A 143 3.96 -10.86 -0.03
CA ARG A 143 3.24 -9.75 -0.66
C ARG A 143 3.45 -9.72 -2.18
N SER A 144 4.70 -9.81 -2.64
CA SER A 144 5.04 -9.81 -4.06
C SER A 144 4.41 -11.00 -4.79
N LEU A 145 4.49 -12.20 -4.20
CA LEU A 145 3.90 -13.41 -4.75
C LEU A 145 2.37 -13.33 -4.77
N PHE A 146 1.76 -12.83 -3.70
CA PHE A 146 0.33 -12.67 -3.59
C PHE A 146 -0.22 -11.71 -4.66
N VAL A 147 0.35 -10.51 -4.79
CA VAL A 147 -0.06 -9.52 -5.81
C VAL A 147 0.08 -10.12 -7.21
N SER A 148 1.22 -10.77 -7.52
CA SER A 148 1.43 -11.40 -8.83
C SER A 148 0.41 -12.50 -9.12
N ARG A 149 0.00 -13.26 -8.11
CA ARG A 149 -1.03 -14.31 -8.26
C ARG A 149 -2.40 -13.71 -8.54
N VAL A 150 -2.79 -12.69 -7.77
CA VAL A 150 -4.09 -12.02 -7.95
C VAL A 150 -4.16 -11.32 -9.31
N GLU A 151 -3.05 -10.72 -9.80
CA GLU A 151 -2.97 -10.15 -11.15
C GLU A 151 -3.27 -11.22 -12.24
N VAL A 152 -2.80 -12.45 -12.06
CA VAL A 152 -3.05 -13.56 -13.01
C VAL A 152 -4.48 -14.10 -12.90
N GLU A 153 -5.04 -14.17 -11.71
CA GLU A 153 -6.40 -14.65 -11.45
C GLU A 153 -7.49 -13.67 -11.93
N HIS A 154 -7.11 -12.48 -12.41
CA HIS A 154 -7.99 -11.42 -12.94
C HIS A 154 -9.16 -11.08 -12.01
N THR A 155 -8.93 -11.06 -10.71
CA THR A 155 -9.99 -10.74 -9.75
C THR A 155 -10.12 -9.23 -9.57
N ALA A 156 -11.34 -8.71 -9.59
CA ALA A 156 -11.66 -7.32 -9.22
C ALA A 156 -11.23 -6.96 -7.77
N ALA A 157 -10.76 -7.94 -7.02
CA ALA A 157 -10.23 -7.75 -5.68
C ALA A 157 -9.02 -6.79 -5.63
N LEU A 158 -8.25 -6.67 -6.72
CA LEU A 158 -7.13 -5.70 -6.81
C LEU A 158 -7.54 -4.27 -7.16
N ASP A 159 -8.79 -4.02 -7.55
CA ASP A 159 -9.21 -2.67 -7.96
C ASP A 159 -8.89 -1.58 -6.93
N PRO A 160 -9.12 -1.79 -5.60
CA PRO A 160 -8.73 -0.81 -4.60
C PRO A 160 -7.22 -0.54 -4.54
N LEU A 161 -6.39 -1.59 -4.66
CA LEU A 161 -4.94 -1.44 -4.68
C LEU A 161 -4.47 -0.73 -5.96
N ASN A 162 -5.04 -1.08 -7.11
CA ASN A 162 -4.76 -0.45 -8.40
C ASN A 162 -5.11 1.04 -8.36
N GLU A 163 -6.24 1.41 -7.72
CA GLU A 163 -6.64 2.81 -7.56
C GLU A 163 -5.67 3.57 -6.64
N ILE A 164 -5.22 2.99 -5.53
CA ILE A 164 -4.19 3.56 -4.67
C ILE A 164 -2.90 3.82 -5.47
N MET A 165 -2.43 2.83 -6.23
CA MET A 165 -1.23 2.97 -7.05
C MET A 165 -1.41 3.99 -8.17
N ARG A 166 -2.59 4.08 -8.76
CA ARG A 166 -2.92 5.10 -9.75
C ARG A 166 -2.82 6.50 -9.16
N GLN A 167 -3.45 6.73 -8.02
CA GLN A 167 -3.49 8.05 -7.37
C GLN A 167 -2.13 8.48 -6.79
N LEU A 168 -1.42 7.57 -6.15
CA LEU A 168 -0.18 7.92 -5.44
C LEU A 168 1.07 7.83 -6.30
N VAL A 169 1.03 7.10 -7.41
CA VAL A 169 2.21 6.86 -8.25
C VAL A 169 2.00 7.37 -9.67
N MET A 170 0.99 6.85 -10.37
CA MET A 170 0.81 7.12 -11.79
C MET A 170 0.48 8.60 -12.06
N VAL A 171 -0.53 9.13 -11.38
CA VAL A 171 -0.98 10.53 -11.55
C VAL A 171 0.13 11.53 -11.24
N PRO A 172 0.81 11.51 -10.08
CA PRO A 172 1.88 12.47 -9.80
C PRO A 172 3.08 12.30 -10.72
N SER A 173 3.44 11.08 -11.12
CA SER A 173 4.54 10.85 -12.06
C SER A 173 4.22 11.41 -13.46
N SER A 174 3.00 11.18 -13.97
CA SER A 174 2.57 11.73 -15.24
C SER A 174 2.52 13.26 -15.22
N ALA A 175 2.08 13.85 -14.11
CA ALA A 175 2.09 15.31 -13.95
C ALA A 175 3.52 15.88 -13.99
N LEU A 176 4.48 15.25 -13.30
CA LEU A 176 5.90 15.66 -13.36
C LEU A 176 6.48 15.56 -14.77
N ILE A 177 6.21 14.45 -15.47
CA ILE A 177 6.70 14.24 -16.85
C ILE A 177 6.01 15.19 -17.82
N GLY A 178 4.71 15.41 -17.69
CA GLY A 178 3.96 16.37 -18.48
C GLY A 178 4.55 17.78 -18.39
N ARG A 179 4.90 18.25 -17.19
CA ARG A 179 5.61 19.51 -16.98
C ARG A 179 7.02 19.53 -17.59
N LEU A 180 7.72 18.38 -17.60
CA LEU A 180 9.05 18.28 -18.20
C LEU A 180 9.05 18.40 -19.73
N VAL A 181 7.95 18.01 -20.39
CA VAL A 181 7.81 17.98 -21.86
C VAL A 181 6.79 19.01 -22.39
N ASP A 182 6.19 19.81 -21.49
CA ASP A 182 5.15 20.80 -21.80
C ASP A 182 3.94 20.19 -22.52
N ARG A 183 3.40 19.09 -21.92
CA ARG A 183 2.22 18.38 -22.42
C ARG A 183 1.27 18.05 -21.26
N PRO A 184 -0.03 17.86 -21.53
CA PRO A 184 -0.98 17.35 -20.52
C PRO A 184 -0.51 16.02 -19.92
N ALA A 185 -0.83 15.78 -18.63
CA ALA A 185 -0.45 14.54 -17.94
C ALA A 185 -1.11 13.29 -18.57
N GLU A 186 -2.26 13.47 -19.21
CA GLU A 186 -3.07 12.46 -19.88
C GLU A 186 -2.63 12.17 -21.32
N ASP A 187 -1.69 12.97 -21.85
CA ASP A 187 -1.13 12.74 -23.19
C ASP A 187 -0.53 11.34 -23.28
N GLU A 188 -0.85 10.59 -24.34
CA GLU A 188 -0.40 9.20 -24.51
C GLU A 188 1.11 9.05 -24.41
N GLN A 189 1.87 9.99 -24.99
CA GLN A 189 3.33 9.98 -24.92
C GLN A 189 3.85 10.22 -23.51
N VAL A 190 3.15 11.03 -22.71
CA VAL A 190 3.46 11.26 -21.29
C VAL A 190 3.19 9.97 -20.49
N VAL A 191 2.04 9.35 -20.71
CA VAL A 191 1.66 8.10 -20.04
C VAL A 191 2.65 6.98 -20.37
N LEU A 192 3.01 6.79 -21.64
CA LEU A 192 4.00 5.78 -22.07
C LEU A 192 5.36 6.00 -21.40
N ARG A 193 5.86 7.23 -21.37
CA ARG A 193 7.12 7.56 -20.69
C ARG A 193 7.06 7.32 -19.19
N THR A 194 5.92 7.64 -18.58
CA THR A 194 5.67 7.35 -17.16
C THR A 194 5.77 5.85 -16.89
N LEU A 195 5.10 5.04 -17.70
CA LEU A 195 5.13 3.57 -17.57
C LEU A 195 6.54 3.00 -17.76
N MET A 196 7.30 3.52 -18.72
CA MET A 196 8.70 3.12 -18.95
C MET A 196 9.60 3.44 -17.74
N ILE A 197 9.42 4.62 -17.13
CA ILE A 197 10.22 5.02 -15.97
C ILE A 197 9.82 4.19 -14.74
N LEU A 198 8.52 4.05 -14.46
CA LEU A 198 8.03 3.28 -13.32
C LEU A 198 8.31 1.78 -13.47
N GLY A 199 8.33 1.27 -14.70
CA GLY A 199 8.66 -0.12 -15.02
C GLY A 199 10.04 -0.55 -14.54
N GLN A 200 11.01 0.38 -14.45
CA GLN A 200 12.35 0.10 -13.91
C GLN A 200 12.31 -0.35 -12.45
N ALA A 201 11.39 0.20 -11.64
CA ALA A 201 11.19 -0.24 -10.26
C ALA A 201 10.28 -1.49 -10.19
N LYS A 202 9.19 -1.51 -11.00
CA LYS A 202 8.20 -2.61 -11.00
C LYS A 202 8.82 -3.98 -11.31
N ILE A 203 9.88 -4.03 -12.12
CA ILE A 203 10.53 -5.30 -12.48
C ILE A 203 11.05 -6.07 -11.25
N PHE A 204 11.42 -5.37 -10.18
CA PHE A 204 11.90 -5.97 -8.94
C PHE A 204 10.78 -6.57 -8.06
N CYS A 205 9.51 -6.39 -8.41
CA CYS A 205 8.41 -7.15 -7.83
C CYS A 205 8.45 -8.63 -8.26
N SER A 206 9.15 -8.96 -9.35
CA SER A 206 9.16 -10.31 -9.89
C SER A 206 10.17 -11.22 -9.20
N ARG A 207 9.69 -12.33 -8.62
CA ARG A 207 10.56 -13.39 -8.06
C ARG A 207 11.51 -13.97 -9.11
N SER A 208 11.11 -14.06 -10.37
CA SER A 208 11.97 -14.57 -11.44
C SER A 208 13.18 -13.68 -11.65
N VAL A 209 13.04 -12.35 -11.54
CA VAL A 209 14.14 -11.40 -11.62
C VAL A 209 15.07 -11.54 -10.41
N ILE A 210 14.53 -11.58 -9.19
CA ILE A 210 15.32 -11.76 -7.96
C ILE A 210 16.10 -13.09 -8.01
N ARG A 211 15.46 -14.16 -8.49
CA ARG A 211 16.10 -15.47 -8.67
C ARG A 211 17.19 -15.45 -9.76
N ALA A 212 16.95 -14.78 -10.89
CA ALA A 212 17.94 -14.62 -11.96
C ALA A 212 19.18 -13.86 -11.49
N LEU A 213 18.99 -12.87 -10.59
CA LEU A 213 20.08 -12.15 -9.93
C LEU A 213 20.82 -12.98 -8.87
N LYS A 214 20.33 -14.20 -8.55
CA LYS A 214 20.85 -15.07 -7.50
C LYS A 214 20.92 -14.37 -6.12
N TRP A 215 19.93 -13.53 -5.84
CA TRP A 215 19.85 -12.81 -4.57
C TRP A 215 19.10 -13.67 -3.54
N ASN A 216 19.84 -14.24 -2.60
CA ASN A 216 19.25 -14.98 -1.49
C ASN A 216 18.71 -14.05 -0.39
N THR A 217 19.34 -12.88 -0.24
CA THR A 217 18.93 -11.78 0.65
C THR A 217 19.10 -10.46 -0.07
N ILE A 218 18.25 -9.48 0.23
CA ILE A 218 18.31 -8.14 -0.37
C ILE A 218 18.68 -7.17 0.75
N GLY A 219 19.96 -7.09 1.09
CA GLY A 219 20.44 -6.12 2.09
C GLY A 219 20.48 -4.69 1.53
N GLU A 220 20.64 -3.70 2.43
CA GLU A 220 20.68 -2.26 2.10
C GLU A 220 21.63 -1.90 0.95
N THR A 221 22.78 -2.54 0.88
CA THR A 221 23.77 -2.31 -0.19
C THR A 221 23.19 -2.57 -1.58
N ARG A 222 22.39 -3.65 -1.74
CA ARG A 222 21.73 -3.98 -3.00
C ARG A 222 20.61 -3.00 -3.33
N VAL A 223 19.81 -2.62 -2.35
CA VAL A 223 18.78 -1.59 -2.50
C VAL A 223 19.41 -0.27 -2.95
N HIS A 224 20.49 0.17 -2.32
CA HIS A 224 21.23 1.38 -2.72
C HIS A 224 21.77 1.29 -4.14
N ALA A 225 22.36 0.16 -4.53
CA ALA A 225 22.88 -0.03 -5.88
C ALA A 225 21.76 0.06 -6.93
N VAL A 226 20.61 -0.57 -6.68
CA VAL A 226 19.44 -0.48 -7.58
C VAL A 226 18.93 0.95 -7.67
N LYS A 227 18.76 1.66 -6.55
CA LYS A 227 18.35 3.06 -6.52
C LYS A 227 19.31 3.93 -7.35
N ALA A 228 20.61 3.78 -7.15
CA ALA A 228 21.61 4.55 -7.90
C ALA A 228 21.49 4.34 -9.43
N LEU A 229 21.34 3.09 -9.89
CA LEU A 229 21.16 2.76 -11.30
C LEU A 229 19.85 3.30 -11.86
N VAL A 230 18.75 3.08 -11.17
CA VAL A 230 17.42 3.56 -11.59
C VAL A 230 17.40 5.10 -11.65
N ASN A 231 18.00 5.77 -10.68
CA ASN A 231 18.15 7.23 -10.69
C ASN A 231 19.01 7.73 -11.86
N GLN A 232 20.13 7.06 -12.13
CA GLN A 232 20.98 7.39 -13.28
C GLN A 232 20.19 7.28 -14.58
N HIS A 233 19.44 6.21 -14.79
CA HIS A 233 18.61 5.98 -15.97
C HIS A 233 17.47 7.00 -16.07
N THR A 234 16.73 7.22 -14.98
CA THR A 234 15.64 8.21 -14.92
C THR A 234 16.13 9.60 -15.28
N ARG A 235 17.28 10.03 -14.74
CA ARG A 235 17.90 11.32 -15.07
C ARG A 235 18.37 11.38 -16.53
N ALA A 236 18.89 10.30 -17.10
CA ALA A 236 19.29 10.21 -18.50
C ALA A 236 18.07 10.34 -19.43
N ILE A 237 16.98 9.60 -19.13
CA ILE A 237 15.70 9.71 -19.84
C ILE A 237 15.17 11.15 -19.75
N CYS A 238 15.11 11.75 -18.56
CA CYS A 238 14.64 13.13 -18.39
C CYS A 238 15.48 14.14 -19.17
N ARG A 239 16.79 13.93 -19.32
CA ARG A 239 17.63 14.78 -20.17
C ARG A 239 17.26 14.69 -21.65
N SER A 240 16.98 13.48 -22.16
CA SER A 240 16.58 13.27 -23.55
C SER A 240 15.18 13.80 -23.87
N LEU A 241 14.31 14.05 -22.88
CA LEU A 241 12.95 14.57 -23.09
C LEU A 241 12.92 16.00 -23.66
N ARG A 242 14.04 16.70 -23.77
CA ARG A 242 14.13 18.02 -24.41
C ARG A 242 14.11 17.96 -25.94
N SER A 243 14.41 16.80 -26.52
CA SER A 243 14.41 16.61 -27.98
C SER A 243 13.02 16.08 -28.36
N ALA A 244 12.22 16.90 -29.01
CA ALA A 244 10.91 16.48 -29.52
C ALA A 244 11.10 15.24 -30.42
N VAL A 245 10.43 14.14 -30.06
CA VAL A 245 10.24 13.03 -30.99
C VAL A 245 9.29 13.56 -32.08
N PRO A 246 9.68 13.51 -33.37
CA PRO A 246 8.78 13.93 -34.46
C PRO A 246 7.48 13.11 -34.40
N GLU A 247 6.34 13.74 -34.63
CA GLU A 247 4.99 13.13 -34.65
C GLU A 247 4.82 11.99 -35.68
N SER A 248 5.88 11.65 -36.45
CA SER A 248 5.81 10.73 -37.60
C SER A 248 5.94 9.24 -37.30
N VAL A 249 5.97 8.81 -36.02
CA VAL A 249 6.19 7.38 -35.67
C VAL A 249 4.92 6.67 -35.20
N VAL A 250 3.77 7.35 -35.10
CA VAL A 250 2.50 6.77 -34.72
C VAL A 250 1.46 7.00 -35.83
N ARG A 251 1.57 6.23 -36.89
CA ARG A 251 0.48 5.94 -37.84
C ARG A 251 0.46 4.46 -38.17
#